data_79441e8b54a513cf97d50184bd4a6f16
#
_entry.id   79441e8b54a513cf97d50184bd4a6f16
#
_cell.length_a   1.000
_cell.length_b   1.000
_cell.length_c   1.000
_cell.angle_alpha   90.00
_cell.angle_beta   90.00
_cell.angle_gamma   90.00
#
_symmetry.space_group_name_H-M   'P 1'
#
loop_
_entity.id
_entity.type
_entity.pdbx_description
1 polymer ?
#
loop_
_entity_poly.entity_id
_entity_poly.type
_entity_poly.pdbx_seq_one_letter_code
_entity_poly.pdbx_strand_id
1 'polypeptide(L)'
;MTVYLFAGIPVSDFAAALAWYERLLGGPPSFFPHDTEAVWQLAEHRSVYVVQRPERAGHALLRLIVDDLDERVAGIARRGLEPAGRETYPNGVRKITYADPEGNEIGFGEVPAE
;
A
#
# COMPACT_ATOMS: atom_id res chain seq x y z
N MET A 1 19.98 -17.94 -3.56
CA MET A 1 19.30 -17.11 -4.57
C MET A 1 18.50 -16.02 -3.91
N THR A 2 18.58 -14.81 -4.41
CA THR A 2 17.83 -13.67 -3.89
C THR A 2 16.53 -13.52 -4.66
N VAL A 3 15.44 -13.29 -3.92
CA VAL A 3 14.14 -13.02 -4.54
C VAL A 3 13.80 -11.54 -4.36
N TYR A 4 13.48 -10.89 -5.47
CA TYR A 4 12.99 -9.52 -5.49
C TYR A 4 11.49 -9.58 -5.70
N LEU A 5 10.73 -9.03 -4.76
CA LEU A 5 9.28 -9.03 -4.85
C LEU A 5 8.76 -7.69 -5.35
N PHE A 6 7.96 -7.72 -6.42
CA PHE A 6 7.25 -6.57 -6.93
C PHE A 6 5.75 -6.90 -6.93
N ALA A 7 4.98 -6.16 -6.15
CA ALA A 7 3.52 -6.35 -6.10
C ALA A 7 2.86 -5.21 -6.88
N GLY A 8 1.98 -5.54 -7.82
CA GLY A 8 1.39 -4.57 -8.72
C GLY A 8 -0.02 -4.16 -8.34
N ILE A 9 -0.30 -2.88 -8.45
CA ILE A 9 -1.60 -2.29 -8.18
C ILE A 9 -2.09 -1.58 -9.43
N PRO A 10 -3.07 -2.15 -10.15
CA PRO A 10 -3.57 -1.53 -11.37
C PRO A 10 -4.59 -0.44 -11.07
N VAL A 11 -4.49 0.67 -11.79
CA VAL A 11 -5.39 1.81 -11.63
C VAL A 11 -5.83 2.32 -12.99
N SER A 12 -6.93 3.05 -13.03
CA SER A 12 -7.41 3.72 -14.25
C SER A 12 -6.86 5.14 -14.35
N ASP A 13 -6.82 5.85 -13.22
CA ASP A 13 -6.37 7.25 -13.15
C ASP A 13 -5.01 7.28 -12.45
N PHE A 14 -3.95 7.28 -13.24
CA PHE A 14 -2.60 7.21 -12.69
C PHE A 14 -2.25 8.46 -11.87
N ALA A 15 -2.63 9.65 -12.33
CA ALA A 15 -2.29 10.89 -11.63
C ALA A 15 -2.94 10.95 -10.24
N ALA A 16 -4.22 10.58 -10.14
CA ALA A 16 -4.91 10.54 -8.85
C ALA A 16 -4.33 9.47 -7.93
N ALA A 17 -4.01 8.31 -8.50
CA ALA A 17 -3.41 7.21 -7.74
C ALA A 17 -2.03 7.60 -7.22
N LEU A 18 -1.21 8.23 -8.03
CA LEU A 18 0.14 8.68 -7.63
C LEU A 18 0.06 9.55 -6.38
N ALA A 19 -0.83 10.54 -6.37
CA ALA A 19 -1.00 11.43 -5.23
C ALA A 19 -1.47 10.67 -3.98
N TRP A 20 -2.41 9.74 -4.16
CA TRP A 20 -2.94 8.97 -3.04
C TRP A 20 -1.89 8.04 -2.43
N TYR A 21 -1.13 7.33 -3.28
CA TYR A 21 -0.09 6.41 -2.79
C TYR A 21 1.09 7.14 -2.17
N GLU A 22 1.39 8.36 -2.59
CA GLU A 22 2.38 9.17 -1.89
C GLU A 22 1.95 9.45 -0.45
N ARG A 23 0.67 9.69 -0.22
CA ARG A 23 0.14 9.88 1.13
C ARG A 23 0.16 8.59 1.94
N LEU A 24 -0.22 7.48 1.32
CA LEU A 24 -0.23 6.18 2.02
C LEU A 24 1.17 5.73 2.40
N LEU A 25 2.10 5.81 1.46
CA LEU A 25 3.44 5.24 1.64
C LEU A 25 4.45 6.24 2.21
N GLY A 26 4.08 7.51 2.29
CA GLY A 26 4.84 8.51 3.03
C GLY A 26 5.88 9.27 2.24
N GLY A 27 5.86 9.20 0.90
CA GLY A 27 6.81 9.95 0.09
C GLY A 27 6.68 9.64 -1.39
N PRO A 28 7.49 10.29 -2.22
CA PRO A 28 7.44 10.09 -3.66
C PRO A 28 7.92 8.69 -4.04
N PRO A 29 7.60 8.23 -5.26
CA PRO A 29 8.11 6.94 -5.74
C PRO A 29 9.64 6.91 -5.76
N SER A 30 10.18 5.71 -5.64
CA SER A 30 11.62 5.49 -5.79
C SER A 30 12.07 5.76 -7.21
N PHE A 31 11.27 5.36 -8.20
CA PHE A 31 11.53 5.65 -9.62
C PHE A 31 10.28 5.38 -10.44
N PHE A 32 10.30 5.86 -11.69
CA PHE A 32 9.23 5.65 -12.68
C PHE A 32 9.82 4.84 -13.83
N PRO A 33 9.41 3.57 -14.01
CA PRO A 33 9.86 2.78 -15.17
C PRO A 33 9.44 3.39 -16.50
N HIS A 34 8.24 4.01 -16.52
CA HIS A 34 7.73 4.78 -17.65
C HIS A 34 6.65 5.74 -17.14
N ASP A 35 6.02 6.49 -18.06
CA ASP A 35 5.15 7.62 -17.71
C ASP A 35 3.91 7.25 -16.89
N THR A 36 3.45 6.01 -16.96
CA THR A 36 2.24 5.57 -16.26
C THR A 36 2.48 4.42 -15.30
N GLU A 37 3.70 4.34 -14.79
CA GLU A 37 4.04 3.38 -13.74
C GLU A 37 4.98 4.02 -12.73
N ALA A 38 4.71 3.82 -11.44
CA ALA A 38 5.54 4.32 -10.34
C ALA A 38 5.86 3.18 -9.39
N VAL A 39 7.10 3.12 -8.91
CA VAL A 39 7.58 2.06 -8.02
C VAL A 39 8.01 2.68 -6.69
N TRP A 40 7.55 2.09 -5.59
CA TRP A 40 8.04 2.40 -4.24
C TRP A 40 8.78 1.19 -3.70
N GLN A 41 10.04 1.36 -3.37
CA GLN A 41 10.79 0.32 -2.67
C GLN A 41 10.48 0.46 -1.17
N LEU A 42 9.81 -0.55 -0.62
CA LEU A 42 9.39 -0.53 0.78
C LEU A 42 10.50 -1.01 1.72
N ALA A 43 11.32 -1.92 1.25
CA ALA A 43 12.44 -2.49 1.96
C ALA A 43 13.37 -3.13 0.94
N GLU A 44 14.50 -3.65 1.39
CA GLU A 44 15.42 -4.34 0.49
C GLU A 44 14.68 -5.48 -0.22
N HIS A 45 14.76 -5.51 -1.55
CA HIS A 45 14.17 -6.52 -2.43
C HIS A 45 12.64 -6.61 -2.36
N ARG A 46 11.98 -5.58 -1.82
CA ARG A 46 10.51 -5.56 -1.71
C ARG A 46 9.98 -4.23 -2.20
N SER A 47 9.21 -4.29 -3.27
CA SER A 47 8.65 -3.10 -3.90
C SER A 47 7.18 -3.29 -4.24
N VAL A 48 6.46 -2.19 -4.27
CA VAL A 48 5.13 -2.14 -4.87
C VAL A 48 5.17 -1.20 -6.05
N TYR A 49 4.35 -1.46 -7.06
CA TYR A 49 4.22 -0.53 -8.16
C TYR A 49 2.76 -0.27 -8.47
N VAL A 50 2.49 0.96 -8.88
CA VAL A 50 1.17 1.42 -9.32
C VAL A 50 1.28 1.63 -10.82
N VAL A 51 0.39 1.04 -11.59
CA VAL A 51 0.46 1.06 -13.04
C VAL A 51 -0.91 1.34 -13.63
N GLN A 52 -0.94 2.13 -14.70
CA GLN A 52 -2.20 2.40 -15.40
C GLN A 52 -2.58 1.21 -16.26
N ARG A 53 -3.56 0.47 -15.77
CA ARG A 53 -4.15 -0.69 -16.46
C ARG A 53 -5.64 -0.70 -16.16
N PRO A 54 -6.44 0.12 -16.90
CA PRO A 54 -7.86 0.28 -16.58
C PRO A 54 -8.66 -1.01 -16.57
N GLU A 55 -8.30 -1.97 -17.44
CA GLU A 55 -9.01 -3.25 -17.54
C GLU A 55 -8.86 -4.14 -16.31
N ARG A 56 -7.92 -3.83 -15.44
CA ARG A 56 -7.68 -4.61 -14.21
C ARG A 56 -7.83 -3.78 -12.94
N ALA A 57 -8.19 -2.51 -13.07
CA ALA A 57 -8.20 -1.58 -11.94
C ALA A 57 -9.23 -1.94 -10.88
N GLY A 58 -8.92 -1.62 -9.62
CA GLY A 58 -9.87 -1.70 -8.52
C GLY A 58 -9.95 -3.05 -7.81
N HIS A 59 -9.18 -4.04 -8.19
CA HIS A 59 -9.30 -5.40 -7.64
C HIS A 59 -8.06 -5.91 -6.91
N ALA A 60 -7.06 -5.08 -6.70
CA ALA A 60 -5.86 -5.53 -5.99
C ALA A 60 -6.13 -5.71 -4.50
N LEU A 61 -5.54 -6.75 -3.94
CA LEU A 61 -5.54 -7.00 -2.50
C LEU A 61 -4.08 -7.15 -2.08
N LEU A 62 -3.55 -6.15 -1.41
CA LEU A 62 -2.17 -6.16 -0.94
C LEU A 62 -2.15 -6.11 0.57
N ARG A 63 -1.30 -6.93 1.18
CA ARG A 63 -1.14 -6.94 2.63
C ARG A 63 0.33 -6.83 2.99
N LEU A 64 0.64 -5.90 3.88
CA LEU A 64 1.98 -5.68 4.40
C LEU A 64 1.97 -5.96 5.90
N ILE A 65 2.86 -6.83 6.36
CA ILE A 65 3.02 -7.09 7.78
C ILE A 65 4.13 -6.20 8.29
N VAL A 66 3.82 -5.39 9.30
CA VAL A 66 4.73 -4.38 9.83
C VAL A 66 4.88 -4.54 11.34
N ASP A 67 5.92 -3.96 11.91
CA ASP A 67 6.16 -3.99 13.36
C ASP A 67 5.91 -2.63 14.03
N ASP A 68 5.40 -1.65 13.28
CA ASP A 68 5.20 -0.28 13.73
C ASP A 68 3.81 0.23 13.32
N LEU A 69 2.77 -0.61 13.44
CA LEU A 69 1.44 -0.32 12.90
C LEU A 69 0.87 0.99 13.42
N ASP A 70 0.93 1.25 14.73
CA ASP A 70 0.33 2.46 15.30
C ASP A 70 1.00 3.73 14.78
N GLU A 71 2.32 3.71 14.65
CA GLU A 71 3.06 4.85 14.07
C GLU A 71 2.69 5.08 12.61
N ARG A 72 2.54 4.00 11.84
CA ARG A 72 2.16 4.11 10.44
C ARG A 72 0.77 4.69 10.27
N VAL A 73 -0.19 4.21 11.05
CA VAL A 73 -1.57 4.71 10.99
C VAL A 73 -1.61 6.18 11.36
N ALA A 74 -0.87 6.59 12.39
CA ALA A 74 -0.80 7.99 12.79
C ALA A 74 -0.16 8.86 11.69
N GLY A 75 0.91 8.39 11.07
CA GLY A 75 1.54 9.10 9.96
C GLY A 75 0.64 9.23 8.75
N ILE A 76 -0.07 8.18 8.41
CA ILE A 76 -1.02 8.19 7.29
C ILE A 76 -2.16 9.18 7.57
N ALA A 77 -2.67 9.20 8.82
CA ALA A 77 -3.70 10.15 9.21
C ALA A 77 -3.23 11.60 9.08
N ARG A 78 -1.97 11.87 9.46
CA ARG A 78 -1.39 13.21 9.29
C ARG A 78 -1.30 13.63 7.82
N ARG A 79 -1.17 12.67 6.93
CA ARG A 79 -1.16 12.93 5.48
C ARG A 79 -2.56 12.93 4.85
N GLY A 80 -3.60 12.80 5.67
CA GLY A 80 -4.98 13.01 5.24
C GLY A 80 -5.75 11.78 4.82
N LEU A 81 -5.28 10.58 5.14
CA LEU A 81 -5.99 9.34 4.80
C LEU A 81 -6.49 8.63 6.04
N GLU A 82 -7.73 8.16 5.97
CA GLU A 82 -8.34 7.38 7.05
C GLU A 82 -8.56 5.93 6.59
N PRO A 83 -8.45 4.95 7.50
CA PRO A 83 -8.70 3.56 7.14
C PRO A 83 -10.14 3.32 6.70
N ALA A 84 -10.31 2.40 5.75
CA ALA A 84 -11.63 1.89 5.37
C ALA A 84 -12.10 0.81 6.34
N GLY A 85 -11.19 0.13 7.02
CA GLY A 85 -11.56 -0.92 7.96
C GLY A 85 -10.48 -1.20 8.99
N ARG A 86 -10.91 -1.72 10.14
CA ARG A 86 -10.02 -2.13 11.23
C ARG A 86 -10.51 -3.46 11.76
N GLU A 87 -9.60 -4.41 11.93
CA GLU A 87 -9.93 -5.73 12.46
C GLU A 87 -8.88 -6.15 13.48
N THR A 88 -9.35 -6.84 14.53
CA THR A 88 -8.48 -7.52 15.47
C THR A 88 -8.97 -8.97 15.56
N TYR A 89 -8.11 -9.90 15.19
CA TYR A 89 -8.46 -11.32 15.23
C TYR A 89 -8.30 -11.89 16.63
N PRO A 90 -8.96 -13.04 16.93
CA PRO A 90 -8.86 -13.65 18.25
C PRO A 90 -7.43 -13.99 18.69
N ASN A 91 -6.53 -14.23 17.73
CA ASN A 91 -5.12 -14.52 18.02
C ASN A 91 -4.29 -13.24 18.27
N GLY A 92 -4.92 -12.07 18.27
CA GLY A 92 -4.24 -10.81 18.53
C GLY A 92 -3.66 -10.11 17.32
N VAL A 93 -3.75 -10.71 16.14
CA VAL A 93 -3.31 -10.04 14.90
C VAL A 93 -4.25 -8.87 14.60
N ARG A 94 -3.68 -7.70 14.34
CA ARG A 94 -4.44 -6.50 13.98
C ARG A 94 -4.25 -6.22 12.50
N LYS A 95 -5.32 -5.79 11.83
CA LYS A 95 -5.27 -5.41 10.42
C LYS A 95 -6.00 -4.09 10.21
N ILE A 96 -5.34 -3.16 9.54
CA ILE A 96 -5.88 -1.85 9.17
C ILE A 96 -5.89 -1.78 7.64
N THR A 97 -7.05 -1.59 7.03
CA THR A 97 -7.20 -1.61 5.59
C THR A 97 -7.49 -0.21 5.06
N TYR A 98 -6.78 0.17 4.00
CA TYR A 98 -7.02 1.41 3.24
C TYR A 98 -7.52 1.03 1.86
N ALA A 99 -8.53 1.74 1.38
CA ALA A 99 -9.03 1.56 0.02
C ALA A 99 -8.63 2.78 -0.80
N ASP A 100 -8.00 2.56 -1.96
CA ASP A 100 -7.68 3.67 -2.85
C ASP A 100 -8.95 4.17 -3.56
N PRO A 101 -8.89 5.29 -4.29
CA PRO A 101 -10.09 5.85 -4.92
C PRO A 101 -10.80 4.89 -5.88
N GLU A 102 -10.12 3.86 -6.35
CA GLU A 102 -10.68 2.90 -7.32
C GLU A 102 -11.10 1.57 -6.69
N GLY A 103 -10.87 1.39 -5.38
CA GLY A 103 -11.27 0.18 -4.67
C GLY A 103 -10.18 -0.84 -4.43
N ASN A 104 -8.94 -0.59 -4.87
CA ASN A 104 -7.82 -1.46 -4.49
C ASN A 104 -7.63 -1.36 -2.98
N GLU A 105 -7.35 -2.50 -2.33
CA GLU A 105 -7.20 -2.55 -0.88
C GLU A 105 -5.78 -2.82 -0.47
N ILE A 106 -5.26 -1.98 0.40
CA ILE A 106 -3.94 -2.12 0.98
C ILE A 106 -4.11 -2.28 2.49
N GLY A 107 -3.78 -3.46 3.00
CA GLY A 107 -3.89 -3.76 4.43
C GLY A 107 -2.54 -3.78 5.09
N PHE A 108 -2.44 -3.13 6.25
CA PHE A 108 -1.26 -3.23 7.12
C PHE A 108 -1.65 -4.12 8.30
N GLY A 109 -0.85 -5.14 8.55
CA GLY A 109 -1.08 -6.07 9.64
C GLY A 109 0.07 -6.07 10.62
N GLU A 110 -0.24 -6.40 11.88
CA GLU A 110 0.77 -6.53 12.92
C GLU A 110 0.51 -7.81 13.70
N VAL A 111 1.54 -8.64 13.78
CA VAL A 111 1.51 -9.87 14.55
C VAL A 111 1.87 -9.52 16.01
N PRO A 112 1.13 -10.06 17.00
CA PRO A 112 1.45 -9.74 18.40
C PRO A 112 2.86 -10.18 18.77
N ALA A 113 3.49 -9.44 19.66
CA ALA A 113 4.79 -9.79 20.21
C ALA A 113 4.66 -11.05 21.06
N GLU A 114 5.67 -11.90 21.02
CA GLU A 114 5.74 -13.12 21.83
C GLU A 114 6.24 -12.84 23.23
#